data_471280ab3519d437137fe6c3f33c48d5
#
_entry.id   471280ab3519d437137fe6c3f33c48d5
#
_cell.length_a   1.000
_cell.length_b   1.000
_cell.length_c   1.000
_cell.angle_alpha   90.00
_cell.angle_beta   90.00
_cell.angle_gamma   90.00
#
_symmetry.space_group_name_H-M   'P 1'
#
loop_
_entity.id
_entity.type
_entity.pdbx_description
1 polymer ?
#
loop_
_entity_poly.entity_id
_entity_poly.type
_entity_poly.pdbx_seq_one_letter_code
_entity_poly.pdbx_strand_id
1 'polypeptide(L)'
;MTASEKRATWSLASIYALRMLGLFLIMPVLSLFAEQLEGSTPSLIGLSIGIYGISQSLLQIPFGLLSDRVGRKKIIIVGLILFFIGSVVAAVSTTIYGILAGRAIQGSGAIAAAIMALVADLTQEVHRTKAMALIGASIGVSFGVAITAGPVIAGIIGLHGIFWLIALLAVLAIVIVLFLVPGPQQSKKHRDAQLVPGQFSYVLKSADLLRLNYGIFVLHAILTASFVVLPLLMRDAGLLPAQHWQAYLPVFILSMIAVIPFVILAEKKRKMKGVFTGAIAVLITADTGLMLFHGTLPGIIGFLWLFFCGFNLLEATLPSLISKTAPGDLRGTAMGVYSTCQFMGAGIGGGVGGWCYGEFGASGVFLFCAAAGFSWLLVSLSMKPPKYWANLLISLEKLNEQDADELVSEMLKVIGVEEITVRYEDAVAYLKVDNQQLDKDRLQSVIARYVNA
;
A
#
# COMPACT_ATOMS: atom_id res chain seq x y z
N MET A 1 -21.93 -10.98 3.74
CA MET A 1 -20.80 -11.91 3.97
C MET A 1 -21.28 -13.07 4.81
N THR A 2 -21.05 -14.28 4.36
CA THR A 2 -21.28 -15.52 5.11
C THR A 2 -20.32 -15.63 6.31
N ALA A 3 -20.58 -16.56 7.22
CA ALA A 3 -19.68 -16.79 8.36
C ALA A 3 -18.27 -17.23 7.91
N SER A 4 -18.17 -18.05 6.86
CA SER A 4 -16.91 -18.48 6.25
C SER A 4 -16.14 -17.31 5.64
N GLU A 5 -16.81 -16.44 4.87
CA GLU A 5 -16.19 -15.24 4.28
C GLU A 5 -15.71 -14.27 5.35
N LYS A 6 -16.47 -14.05 6.42
CA LYS A 6 -16.06 -13.22 7.54
C LYS A 6 -14.79 -13.79 8.21
N ARG A 7 -14.79 -15.11 8.50
CA ARG A 7 -13.62 -15.79 9.07
C ARG A 7 -12.39 -15.65 8.17
N ALA A 8 -12.54 -15.89 6.87
CA ALA A 8 -11.45 -15.74 5.89
C ALA A 8 -10.91 -14.31 5.86
N THR A 9 -11.80 -13.32 5.74
CA THR A 9 -11.41 -11.90 5.65
C THR A 9 -10.70 -11.43 6.91
N TRP A 10 -11.23 -11.72 8.10
CA TRP A 10 -10.59 -11.31 9.36
C TRP A 10 -9.25 -12.02 9.57
N SER A 11 -9.15 -13.32 9.27
CA SER A 11 -7.89 -14.06 9.39
C SER A 11 -6.82 -13.50 8.46
N LEU A 12 -7.16 -13.20 7.19
CA LEU A 12 -6.21 -12.65 6.23
C LEU A 12 -5.83 -11.20 6.55
N ALA A 13 -6.79 -10.39 7.04
CA ALA A 13 -6.51 -9.05 7.54
C ALA A 13 -5.57 -9.07 8.75
N SER A 14 -5.76 -10.01 9.68
CA SER A 14 -4.87 -10.18 10.84
C SER A 14 -3.45 -10.58 10.43
N ILE A 15 -3.30 -11.53 9.49
CA ILE A 15 -1.98 -11.92 8.96
C ILE A 15 -1.28 -10.72 8.34
N TYR A 16 -2.01 -9.95 7.53
CA TYR A 16 -1.46 -8.76 6.88
C TYR A 16 -1.10 -7.68 7.90
N ALA A 17 -1.96 -7.45 8.91
CA ALA A 17 -1.73 -6.52 10.00
C ALA A 17 -0.48 -6.86 10.81
N LEU A 18 -0.31 -8.13 11.23
CA LEU A 18 0.87 -8.58 11.99
C LEU A 18 2.16 -8.37 11.20
N ARG A 19 2.13 -8.66 9.89
CA ARG A 19 3.28 -8.44 9.03
C ARG A 19 3.60 -6.97 8.85
N MET A 20 2.58 -6.12 8.60
CA MET A 20 2.75 -4.68 8.46
C MET A 20 3.18 -4.02 9.77
N LEU A 21 2.65 -4.48 10.89
CA LEU A 21 3.12 -4.05 12.21
C LEU A 21 4.62 -4.32 12.37
N GLY A 22 5.09 -5.54 12.04
CA GLY A 22 6.52 -5.87 12.09
C GLY A 22 7.38 -5.02 11.14
N LEU A 23 6.87 -4.68 9.94
CA LEU A 23 7.56 -3.78 9.02
C LEU A 23 7.70 -2.37 9.59
N PHE A 24 6.58 -1.81 10.07
CA PHE A 24 6.51 -0.41 10.48
C PHE A 24 7.15 -0.15 11.85
N LEU A 25 7.19 -1.14 12.76
CA LEU A 25 7.87 -1.01 14.05
C LEU A 25 9.34 -0.58 13.92
N ILE A 26 10.00 -1.00 12.85
CA ILE A 26 11.41 -0.70 12.61
C ILE A 26 11.63 0.76 12.19
N MET A 27 10.69 1.40 11.50
CA MET A 27 10.88 2.73 10.92
C MET A 27 11.30 3.80 11.96
N PRO A 28 10.58 3.99 13.07
CA PRO A 28 10.97 4.96 14.07
C PRO A 28 12.08 4.49 15.03
N VAL A 29 12.44 3.21 14.98
CA VAL A 29 13.36 2.59 15.95
C VAL A 29 14.76 2.46 15.39
N LEU A 30 14.90 2.06 14.13
CA LEU A 30 16.20 1.67 13.58
C LEU A 30 17.20 2.83 13.59
N SER A 31 16.79 4.03 13.17
CA SER A 31 17.66 5.21 13.18
C SER A 31 18.15 5.60 14.59
N LEU A 32 17.33 5.38 15.62
CA LEU A 32 17.69 5.70 17.01
C LEU A 32 18.68 4.70 17.64
N PHE A 33 18.57 3.43 17.29
CA PHE A 33 19.29 2.36 17.99
C PHE A 33 20.41 1.74 17.15
N ALA A 34 20.38 1.90 15.82
CA ALA A 34 21.41 1.33 14.94
C ALA A 34 22.73 2.10 14.96
N GLU A 35 22.77 3.33 15.49
CA GLU A 35 24.02 4.11 15.64
C GLU A 35 25.05 3.34 16.49
N GLN A 36 24.61 2.46 17.41
CA GLN A 36 25.48 1.69 18.30
C GLN A 36 26.01 0.39 17.68
N LEU A 37 25.54 0.01 16.49
CA LEU A 37 25.96 -1.22 15.83
C LEU A 37 27.33 -1.05 15.19
N GLU A 38 28.14 -2.12 15.21
CA GLU A 38 29.44 -2.14 14.56
C GLU A 38 29.30 -1.88 13.05
N GLY A 39 30.15 -0.98 12.51
CA GLY A 39 30.15 -0.59 11.11
C GLY A 39 29.00 0.33 10.70
N SER A 40 28.26 0.90 11.66
CA SER A 40 27.13 1.77 11.39
C SER A 40 27.55 3.10 10.77
N THR A 41 26.84 3.51 9.73
CA THR A 41 26.91 4.84 9.12
C THR A 41 25.52 5.33 8.80
N PRO A 42 25.24 6.64 8.68
CA PRO A 42 23.92 7.14 8.33
C PRO A 42 23.36 6.51 7.04
N SER A 43 24.21 6.35 6.01
CA SER A 43 23.85 5.71 4.74
C SER A 43 23.44 4.24 4.92
N LEU A 44 24.17 3.47 5.73
CA LEU A 44 23.86 2.05 6.00
C LEU A 44 22.60 1.90 6.86
N ILE A 45 22.37 2.82 7.81
CA ILE A 45 21.14 2.85 8.61
C ILE A 45 19.94 3.10 7.68
N GLY A 46 20.00 4.13 6.84
CA GLY A 46 18.96 4.43 5.88
C GLY A 46 18.72 3.28 4.88
N LEU A 47 19.80 2.68 4.37
CA LEU A 47 19.73 1.50 3.53
C LEU A 47 19.09 0.30 4.26
N SER A 48 19.35 0.12 5.56
CA SER A 48 18.75 -0.95 6.36
C SER A 48 17.23 -0.79 6.50
N ILE A 49 16.74 0.46 6.54
CA ILE A 49 15.30 0.73 6.47
C ILE A 49 14.78 0.39 5.07
N GLY A 50 15.47 0.82 4.01
CA GLY A 50 15.04 0.72 2.63
C GLY A 50 15.17 -0.67 2.00
N ILE A 51 16.20 -1.47 2.33
CA ILE A 51 16.52 -2.73 1.66
C ILE A 51 15.37 -3.74 1.69
N TYR A 52 14.56 -3.73 2.74
CA TYR A 52 13.31 -4.47 2.81
C TYR A 52 12.39 -4.13 1.63
N GLY A 53 12.20 -2.84 1.35
CA GLY A 53 11.36 -2.36 0.24
C GLY A 53 11.92 -2.78 -1.12
N ILE A 54 13.24 -2.69 -1.32
CA ILE A 54 13.91 -3.14 -2.56
C ILE A 54 13.66 -4.64 -2.78
N SER A 55 13.96 -5.48 -1.78
CA SER A 55 13.76 -6.93 -1.88
C SER A 55 12.30 -7.29 -2.13
N GLN A 56 11.38 -6.62 -1.44
CA GLN A 56 9.96 -6.85 -1.63
C GLN A 56 9.49 -6.42 -3.02
N SER A 57 9.91 -5.27 -3.52
CA SER A 57 9.52 -4.80 -4.86
C SER A 57 9.96 -5.75 -5.97
N LEU A 58 11.18 -6.31 -5.87
CA LEU A 58 11.71 -7.26 -6.83
C LEU A 58 10.94 -8.59 -6.83
N LEU A 59 10.50 -9.05 -5.66
CA LEU A 59 9.87 -10.35 -5.49
C LEU A 59 8.34 -10.31 -5.44
N GLN A 60 7.72 -9.12 -5.38
CA GLN A 60 6.27 -8.95 -5.31
C GLN A 60 5.54 -9.63 -6.47
N ILE A 61 5.96 -9.36 -7.71
CA ILE A 61 5.36 -9.93 -8.91
C ILE A 61 5.70 -11.43 -9.05
N PRO A 62 6.96 -11.88 -8.93
CA PRO A 62 7.29 -13.30 -8.94
C PRO A 62 6.51 -14.14 -7.92
N PHE A 63 6.40 -13.69 -6.67
CA PHE A 63 5.63 -14.39 -5.64
C PHE A 63 4.13 -14.43 -5.95
N GLY A 64 3.58 -13.33 -6.50
CA GLY A 64 2.20 -13.28 -6.96
C GLY A 64 1.92 -14.35 -8.01
N LEU A 65 2.72 -14.40 -9.08
CA LEU A 65 2.60 -15.38 -10.17
C LEU A 65 2.83 -16.81 -9.68
N LEU A 66 3.80 -17.01 -8.79
CA LEU A 66 4.08 -18.33 -8.22
C LEU A 66 2.91 -18.81 -7.35
N SER A 67 2.23 -17.90 -6.66
CA SER A 67 1.07 -18.23 -5.81
C SER A 67 -0.11 -18.80 -6.62
N ASP A 68 -0.25 -18.38 -7.88
CA ASP A 68 -1.27 -18.90 -8.81
C ASP A 68 -1.00 -20.34 -9.24
N ARG A 69 0.29 -20.74 -9.29
CA ARG A 69 0.73 -22.08 -9.74
C ARG A 69 0.87 -23.08 -8.60
N VAL A 70 1.53 -22.68 -7.52
CA VAL A 70 1.87 -23.55 -6.38
C VAL A 70 0.76 -23.62 -5.33
N GLY A 71 -0.07 -22.58 -5.32
CA GLY A 71 -1.16 -22.40 -4.36
C GLY A 71 -0.89 -21.26 -3.37
N ARG A 72 -1.89 -20.38 -3.22
CA ARG A 72 -1.76 -19.13 -2.49
C ARG A 72 -1.34 -19.32 -1.03
N LYS A 73 -2.01 -20.26 -0.32
CA LYS A 73 -1.74 -20.52 1.09
C LYS A 73 -0.30 -21.01 1.31
N LYS A 74 0.24 -21.84 0.42
CA LYS A 74 1.62 -22.33 0.50
C LYS A 74 2.62 -21.18 0.34
N ILE A 75 2.42 -20.30 -0.63
CA ILE A 75 3.30 -19.16 -0.87
C ILE A 75 3.23 -18.14 0.27
N ILE A 76 2.07 -17.92 0.87
CA ILE A 76 1.94 -17.09 2.07
C ILE A 76 2.78 -17.68 3.22
N ILE A 77 2.73 -18.99 3.44
CA ILE A 77 3.54 -19.65 4.49
C ILE A 77 5.04 -19.50 4.20
N VAL A 78 5.48 -19.76 2.95
CA VAL A 78 6.89 -19.60 2.56
C VAL A 78 7.36 -18.16 2.79
N GLY A 79 6.57 -17.17 2.39
CA GLY A 79 6.92 -15.76 2.61
C GLY A 79 6.97 -15.36 4.09
N LEU A 80 6.08 -15.92 4.93
CA LEU A 80 6.12 -15.70 6.39
C LEU A 80 7.32 -16.40 7.04
N ILE A 81 7.74 -17.57 6.53
CA ILE A 81 8.98 -18.24 6.98
C ILE A 81 10.20 -17.39 6.62
N LEU A 82 10.29 -16.84 5.41
CA LEU A 82 11.36 -15.91 5.03
C LEU A 82 11.36 -14.66 5.93
N PHE A 83 10.18 -14.12 6.21
CA PHE A 83 10.05 -12.98 7.12
C PHE A 83 10.50 -13.32 8.54
N PHE A 84 10.19 -14.52 9.05
CA PHE A 84 10.67 -15.04 10.33
C PHE A 84 12.19 -15.20 10.34
N ILE A 85 12.77 -15.91 9.34
CA ILE A 85 14.21 -16.12 9.24
C ILE A 85 14.96 -14.79 9.21
N GLY A 86 14.53 -13.85 8.37
CA GLY A 86 15.13 -12.53 8.31
C GLY A 86 15.05 -11.77 9.63
N SER A 87 13.94 -11.94 10.39
CA SER A 87 13.79 -11.36 11.72
C SER A 87 14.77 -11.95 12.72
N VAL A 88 14.96 -13.28 12.71
CA VAL A 88 15.94 -13.95 13.57
C VAL A 88 17.36 -13.53 13.21
N VAL A 89 17.72 -13.50 11.91
CA VAL A 89 19.04 -13.03 11.47
C VAL A 89 19.33 -11.61 11.97
N ALA A 90 18.37 -10.69 11.85
CA ALA A 90 18.50 -9.33 12.35
C ALA A 90 18.58 -9.30 13.90
N ALA A 91 17.81 -10.15 14.60
CA ALA A 91 17.76 -10.19 16.05
C ALA A 91 19.07 -10.67 16.71
N VAL A 92 19.82 -11.53 16.05
CA VAL A 92 21.12 -12.04 16.59
C VAL A 92 22.34 -11.27 16.08
N SER A 93 22.14 -10.32 15.15
CA SER A 93 23.23 -9.59 14.51
C SER A 93 23.73 -8.44 15.38
N THR A 94 25.04 -8.31 15.55
CA THR A 94 25.70 -7.22 16.27
C THR A 94 26.22 -6.13 15.34
N THR A 95 26.22 -6.36 14.02
CA THR A 95 26.71 -5.44 13.00
C THR A 95 25.56 -4.92 12.12
N ILE A 96 25.74 -3.74 11.53
CA ILE A 96 24.77 -3.15 10.58
C ILE A 96 24.59 -4.03 9.34
N TYR A 97 25.62 -4.76 8.90
CA TYR A 97 25.58 -5.65 7.76
C TYR A 97 24.65 -6.86 8.01
N GLY A 98 24.67 -7.40 9.23
CA GLY A 98 23.74 -8.46 9.60
C GLY A 98 22.29 -7.99 9.67
N ILE A 99 22.05 -6.76 10.14
CA ILE A 99 20.73 -6.12 10.06
C ILE A 99 20.28 -5.98 8.59
N LEU A 100 21.17 -5.48 7.71
CA LEU A 100 20.91 -5.36 6.27
C LEU A 100 20.50 -6.71 5.66
N ALA A 101 21.27 -7.77 5.93
CA ALA A 101 20.97 -9.12 5.44
C ALA A 101 19.62 -9.62 5.95
N GLY A 102 19.35 -9.48 7.26
CA GLY A 102 18.07 -9.83 7.86
C GLY A 102 16.89 -9.09 7.23
N ARG A 103 17.03 -7.78 7.02
CA ARG A 103 16.03 -6.93 6.38
C ARG A 103 15.79 -7.30 4.91
N ALA A 104 16.84 -7.63 4.16
CA ALA A 104 16.72 -8.11 2.78
C ALA A 104 15.95 -9.44 2.72
N ILE A 105 16.24 -10.39 3.63
CA ILE A 105 15.52 -11.67 3.73
C ILE A 105 14.06 -11.44 4.14
N GLN A 106 13.79 -10.56 5.11
CA GLN A 106 12.42 -10.19 5.49
C GLN A 106 11.61 -9.68 4.29
N GLY A 107 12.18 -8.75 3.51
CA GLY A 107 11.55 -8.19 2.32
C GLY A 107 11.28 -9.24 1.24
N SER A 108 12.14 -10.26 1.13
CA SER A 108 11.98 -11.36 0.19
C SER A 108 10.71 -12.18 0.40
N GLY A 109 10.11 -12.12 1.60
CA GLY A 109 8.81 -12.73 1.88
C GLY A 109 7.62 -11.94 1.32
N ALA A 110 7.57 -11.64 0.04
CA ALA A 110 6.60 -10.74 -0.62
C ALA A 110 5.19 -11.37 -0.79
N ILE A 111 4.40 -11.47 0.28
CA ILE A 111 3.10 -12.17 0.31
C ILE A 111 1.88 -11.29 -0.03
N ALA A 112 2.05 -9.98 -0.20
CA ALA A 112 0.93 -9.06 -0.34
C ALA A 112 -0.01 -9.43 -1.50
N ALA A 113 0.54 -9.72 -2.69
CA ALA A 113 -0.24 -10.14 -3.86
C ALA A 113 -0.98 -11.48 -3.60
N ALA A 114 -0.32 -12.44 -2.97
CA ALA A 114 -0.91 -13.74 -2.66
C ALA A 114 -2.07 -13.63 -1.64
N ILE A 115 -1.96 -12.74 -0.64
CA ILE A 115 -3.04 -12.47 0.32
C ILE A 115 -4.24 -11.84 -0.38
N MET A 116 -4.02 -10.79 -1.17
CA MET A 116 -5.11 -10.11 -1.89
C MET A 116 -5.84 -11.05 -2.83
N ALA A 117 -5.10 -11.89 -3.54
CA ALA A 117 -5.69 -12.90 -4.41
C ALA A 117 -6.45 -13.98 -3.61
N LEU A 118 -5.93 -14.42 -2.45
CA LEU A 118 -6.64 -15.39 -1.60
C LEU A 118 -7.93 -14.80 -1.00
N VAL A 119 -7.95 -13.51 -0.67
CA VAL A 119 -9.19 -12.81 -0.27
C VAL A 119 -10.22 -12.86 -1.39
N ALA A 120 -9.80 -12.59 -2.63
CA ALA A 120 -10.70 -12.66 -3.80
C ALA A 120 -11.24 -14.09 -4.02
N ASP A 121 -10.41 -15.11 -3.82
CA ASP A 121 -10.81 -16.51 -3.97
C ASP A 121 -11.79 -16.97 -2.86
N LEU A 122 -11.73 -16.40 -1.67
CA LEU A 122 -12.53 -16.78 -0.50
C LEU A 122 -13.74 -15.89 -0.25
N THR A 123 -13.97 -14.85 -1.08
CA THR A 123 -15.09 -13.92 -0.95
C THR A 123 -15.87 -13.82 -2.26
N GLN A 124 -17.20 -13.73 -2.15
CA GLN A 124 -18.06 -13.44 -3.29
C GLN A 124 -17.79 -12.02 -3.81
N GLU A 125 -18.00 -11.81 -5.10
CA GLU A 125 -17.73 -10.53 -5.78
C GLU A 125 -18.40 -9.33 -5.10
N VAL A 126 -19.66 -9.49 -4.70
CA VAL A 126 -20.44 -8.46 -3.97
C VAL A 126 -19.79 -8.04 -2.65
N HIS A 127 -19.03 -8.94 -2.02
CA HIS A 127 -18.38 -8.71 -0.72
C HIS A 127 -16.92 -8.35 -0.83
N ARG A 128 -16.29 -8.55 -2.00
CA ARG A 128 -14.82 -8.39 -2.22
C ARG A 128 -14.33 -7.00 -1.89
N THR A 129 -15.03 -5.96 -2.33
CA THR A 129 -14.65 -4.56 -2.03
C THR A 129 -14.58 -4.31 -0.52
N LYS A 130 -15.55 -4.85 0.24
CA LYS A 130 -15.58 -4.72 1.70
C LYS A 130 -14.43 -5.47 2.37
N ALA A 131 -14.10 -6.67 1.86
CA ALA A 131 -12.98 -7.46 2.37
C ALA A 131 -11.63 -6.77 2.11
N MET A 132 -11.42 -6.24 0.89
CA MET A 132 -10.23 -5.47 0.53
C MET A 132 -10.08 -4.19 1.37
N ALA A 133 -11.20 -3.48 1.62
CA ALA A 133 -11.20 -2.30 2.47
C ALA A 133 -10.78 -2.62 3.92
N LEU A 134 -11.19 -3.78 4.47
CA LEU A 134 -10.78 -4.21 5.80
C LEU A 134 -9.26 -4.46 5.87
N ILE A 135 -8.68 -5.08 4.84
CA ILE A 135 -7.22 -5.27 4.75
C ILE A 135 -6.53 -3.90 4.67
N GLY A 136 -7.00 -2.99 3.81
CA GLY A 136 -6.45 -1.64 3.73
C GLY A 136 -6.50 -0.90 5.06
N ALA A 137 -7.63 -0.96 5.77
CA ALA A 137 -7.76 -0.37 7.10
C ALA A 137 -6.79 -0.99 8.12
N SER A 138 -6.55 -2.30 8.04
CA SER A 138 -5.59 -2.98 8.92
C SER A 138 -4.16 -2.51 8.74
N ILE A 139 -3.77 -2.08 7.52
CA ILE A 139 -2.45 -1.49 7.25
C ILE A 139 -2.31 -0.15 7.99
N GLY A 140 -3.32 0.74 7.84
CA GLY A 140 -3.30 2.05 8.49
C GLY A 140 -3.27 1.96 10.02
N VAL A 141 -4.05 1.04 10.60
CA VAL A 141 -4.02 0.77 12.04
C VAL A 141 -2.65 0.24 12.47
N SER A 142 -2.07 -0.72 11.73
CA SER A 142 -0.74 -1.26 12.01
C SER A 142 0.34 -0.19 11.95
N PHE A 143 0.25 0.72 10.99
CA PHE A 143 1.18 1.85 10.89
C PHE A 143 1.06 2.77 12.12
N GLY A 144 -0.15 3.22 12.47
CA GLY A 144 -0.38 4.09 13.63
C GLY A 144 0.09 3.47 14.95
N VAL A 145 -0.20 2.17 15.16
CA VAL A 145 0.28 1.42 16.32
C VAL A 145 1.81 1.31 16.32
N ALA A 146 2.41 0.99 15.17
CA ALA A 146 3.85 0.79 15.05
C ALA A 146 4.65 2.06 15.36
N ILE A 147 4.28 3.19 14.75
CA ILE A 147 5.02 4.45 14.98
C ILE A 147 4.87 4.96 16.41
N THR A 148 3.75 4.64 17.06
CA THR A 148 3.45 5.05 18.43
C THR A 148 4.10 4.12 19.45
N ALA A 149 3.89 2.81 19.32
CA ALA A 149 4.38 1.83 20.28
C ALA A 149 5.85 1.42 20.06
N GLY A 150 6.34 1.51 18.81
CA GLY A 150 7.69 1.07 18.45
C GLY A 150 8.79 1.64 19.33
N PRO A 151 8.91 2.98 19.44
CA PRO A 151 9.93 3.60 20.28
C PRO A 151 9.81 3.25 21.77
N VAL A 152 8.57 3.11 22.29
CA VAL A 152 8.31 2.71 23.69
C VAL A 152 8.81 1.28 23.93
N ILE A 153 8.42 0.37 23.07
CA ILE A 153 8.81 -1.06 23.18
C ILE A 153 10.33 -1.17 23.01
N ALA A 154 10.92 -0.48 22.05
CA ALA A 154 12.37 -0.48 21.84
C ALA A 154 13.14 0.08 23.03
N GLY A 155 12.58 1.06 23.74
CA GLY A 155 13.14 1.57 24.98
C GLY A 155 13.21 0.52 26.10
N ILE A 156 12.36 -0.50 26.08
CA ILE A 156 12.28 -1.57 27.08
C ILE A 156 13.13 -2.78 26.66
N ILE A 157 13.01 -3.25 25.42
CA ILE A 157 13.61 -4.52 24.97
C ILE A 157 14.77 -4.31 23.98
N GLY A 158 15.09 -3.07 23.62
CA GLY A 158 16.14 -2.73 22.65
C GLY A 158 15.82 -3.11 21.21
N LEU A 159 16.77 -2.81 20.30
CA LEU A 159 16.62 -3.12 18.87
C LEU A 159 16.51 -4.62 18.59
N HIS A 160 17.36 -5.43 19.21
CA HIS A 160 17.34 -6.90 19.07
C HIS A 160 16.00 -7.49 19.55
N GLY A 161 15.47 -6.97 20.67
CA GLY A 161 14.16 -7.36 21.20
C GLY A 161 13.02 -7.04 20.24
N ILE A 162 13.07 -5.92 19.53
CA ILE A 162 12.09 -5.61 18.46
C ILE A 162 12.14 -6.66 17.35
N PHE A 163 13.31 -7.08 16.89
CA PHE A 163 13.40 -8.13 15.87
C PHE A 163 12.91 -9.50 16.37
N TRP A 164 13.13 -9.84 17.64
CA TRP A 164 12.53 -11.03 18.25
C TRP A 164 11.00 -10.93 18.34
N LEU A 165 10.47 -9.76 18.69
CA LEU A 165 9.02 -9.51 18.66
C LEU A 165 8.46 -9.72 17.24
N ILE A 166 9.14 -9.19 16.22
CA ILE A 166 8.73 -9.36 14.80
C ILE A 166 8.76 -10.85 14.41
N ALA A 167 9.77 -11.61 14.84
CA ALA A 167 9.83 -13.06 14.64
C ALA A 167 8.63 -13.76 15.29
N LEU A 168 8.25 -13.37 16.50
CA LEU A 168 7.07 -13.90 17.17
C LEU A 168 5.78 -13.59 16.42
N LEU A 169 5.62 -12.34 15.92
CA LEU A 169 4.47 -11.95 15.09
C LEU A 169 4.40 -12.77 13.79
N ALA A 170 5.54 -13.11 13.19
CA ALA A 170 5.60 -13.99 12.02
C ALA A 170 5.12 -15.40 12.33
N VAL A 171 5.53 -15.98 13.47
CA VAL A 171 5.06 -17.28 13.93
C VAL A 171 3.55 -17.27 14.17
N LEU A 172 3.04 -16.22 14.83
CA LEU A 172 1.60 -16.06 15.05
C LEU A 172 0.83 -15.97 13.73
N ALA A 173 1.37 -15.25 12.74
CA ALA A 173 0.77 -15.16 11.41
C ALA A 173 0.75 -16.55 10.72
N ILE A 174 1.82 -17.36 10.84
CA ILE A 174 1.87 -18.72 10.30
C ILE A 174 0.79 -19.60 10.97
N VAL A 175 0.64 -19.52 12.28
CA VAL A 175 -0.40 -20.26 13.02
C VAL A 175 -1.80 -19.86 12.51
N ILE A 176 -2.06 -18.57 12.32
CA ILE A 176 -3.33 -18.09 11.76
C ILE A 176 -3.56 -18.67 10.35
N VAL A 177 -2.54 -18.69 9.48
CA VAL A 177 -2.66 -19.27 8.13
C VAL A 177 -3.02 -20.76 8.21
N LEU A 178 -2.37 -21.51 9.07
CA LEU A 178 -2.55 -22.96 9.15
C LEU A 178 -3.93 -23.36 9.69
N PHE A 179 -4.40 -22.69 10.75
CA PHE A 179 -5.56 -23.15 11.51
C PHE A 179 -6.83 -22.31 11.27
N LEU A 180 -6.71 -21.02 10.93
CA LEU A 180 -7.86 -20.14 10.84
C LEU A 180 -8.28 -19.81 9.40
N VAL A 181 -7.34 -19.79 8.44
CA VAL A 181 -7.66 -19.51 7.05
C VAL A 181 -8.30 -20.74 6.40
N PRO A 182 -9.55 -20.65 5.87
CA PRO A 182 -10.17 -21.76 5.17
C PRO A 182 -9.35 -22.21 3.95
N GLY A 183 -9.39 -23.50 3.63
CA GLY A 183 -8.87 -23.98 2.35
C GLY A 183 -9.73 -23.48 1.19
N PRO A 184 -9.14 -23.09 0.03
CA PRO A 184 -9.93 -22.76 -1.15
C PRO A 184 -10.71 -24.02 -1.60
N GLN A 185 -12.05 -23.92 -1.65
CA GLN A 185 -12.90 -25.06 -2.05
C GLN A 185 -12.83 -25.33 -3.56
N GLN A 186 -12.58 -24.32 -4.38
CA GLN A 186 -12.19 -24.39 -5.80
C GLN A 186 -11.48 -23.07 -6.16
N SER A 187 -10.33 -23.14 -6.83
CA SER A 187 -9.66 -21.94 -7.35
C SER A 187 -10.41 -21.45 -8.59
N LYS A 188 -11.39 -20.56 -8.41
CA LYS A 188 -11.92 -19.79 -9.53
C LYS A 188 -10.87 -18.78 -9.95
N LYS A 189 -10.51 -18.76 -11.24
CA LYS A 189 -9.56 -17.78 -11.78
C LYS A 189 -10.23 -16.41 -11.88
N HIS A 190 -10.06 -15.57 -10.88
CA HIS A 190 -10.55 -14.19 -10.89
C HIS A 190 -9.48 -13.25 -11.45
N ARG A 191 -9.54 -12.95 -12.75
CA ARG A 191 -8.54 -12.10 -13.44
C ARG A 191 -8.46 -10.67 -12.91
N ASP A 192 -9.53 -10.12 -12.37
CA ASP A 192 -9.58 -8.80 -11.76
C ASP A 192 -8.70 -8.63 -10.51
N ALA A 193 -8.32 -9.75 -9.88
CA ALA A 193 -7.45 -9.80 -8.72
C ALA A 193 -6.11 -10.51 -8.98
N GLN A 194 -5.86 -10.99 -10.21
CA GLN A 194 -4.67 -11.73 -10.57
C GLN A 194 -3.70 -10.90 -11.41
N LEU A 195 -2.41 -11.23 -11.30
CA LEU A 195 -1.36 -10.72 -12.16
C LEU A 195 -1.36 -11.49 -13.49
N VAL A 196 -1.64 -10.81 -14.60
CA VAL A 196 -1.64 -11.44 -15.93
C VAL A 196 -0.41 -10.99 -16.71
N PRO A 197 0.57 -11.86 -16.99
CA PRO A 197 1.84 -11.48 -17.62
C PRO A 197 1.71 -10.74 -18.93
N GLY A 198 0.78 -11.15 -19.81
CA GLY A 198 0.54 -10.49 -21.10
C GLY A 198 0.02 -9.06 -21.02
N GLN A 199 -0.44 -8.61 -19.84
CA GLN A 199 -1.06 -7.32 -19.62
C GLN A 199 -0.12 -6.27 -19.01
N PHE A 200 1.08 -6.66 -18.56
CA PHE A 200 2.06 -5.71 -18.02
C PHE A 200 2.43 -4.62 -19.01
N SER A 201 2.56 -4.97 -20.30
CA SER A 201 2.89 -3.99 -21.35
C SER A 201 1.88 -2.84 -21.42
N TYR A 202 0.59 -3.12 -21.24
CA TYR A 202 -0.43 -2.07 -21.23
C TYR A 202 -0.27 -1.16 -20.01
N VAL A 203 -0.10 -1.73 -18.81
CA VAL A 203 0.04 -0.94 -17.58
C VAL A 203 1.30 -0.06 -17.62
N LEU A 204 2.40 -0.60 -18.15
CA LEU A 204 3.68 0.11 -18.27
C LEU A 204 3.72 1.12 -19.42
N LYS A 205 2.78 1.09 -20.36
CA LYS A 205 2.67 2.08 -21.46
C LYS A 205 1.60 3.13 -21.21
N SER A 206 0.68 2.90 -20.27
CA SER A 206 -0.38 3.85 -19.94
C SER A 206 0.18 5.04 -19.17
N ALA A 207 0.20 6.22 -19.79
CA ALA A 207 0.71 7.43 -19.18
C ALA A 207 -0.03 7.80 -17.89
N ASP A 208 -1.34 7.55 -17.80
CA ASP A 208 -2.13 7.85 -16.61
C ASP A 208 -1.78 6.92 -15.44
N LEU A 209 -1.59 5.62 -15.71
CA LEU A 209 -1.14 4.67 -14.69
C LEU A 209 0.31 4.93 -14.27
N LEU A 210 1.19 5.29 -15.20
CA LEU A 210 2.58 5.65 -14.88
C LEU A 210 2.68 6.88 -13.97
N ARG A 211 1.85 7.91 -14.18
CA ARG A 211 1.79 9.08 -13.29
C ARG A 211 1.39 8.71 -11.85
N LEU A 212 0.43 7.81 -11.70
CA LEU A 212 -0.01 7.34 -10.39
C LEU A 212 1.03 6.42 -9.73
N ASN A 213 1.69 5.56 -10.52
CA ASN A 213 2.79 4.70 -10.04
C ASN A 213 4.00 5.54 -9.61
N TYR A 214 4.32 6.60 -10.35
CA TYR A 214 5.33 7.58 -9.93
C TYR A 214 4.93 8.28 -8.64
N GLY A 215 3.65 8.64 -8.49
CA GLY A 215 3.14 9.28 -7.29
C GLY A 215 3.32 8.43 -6.03
N ILE A 216 2.94 7.15 -6.06
CA ILE A 216 3.11 6.27 -4.90
C ILE A 216 4.59 5.99 -4.60
N PHE A 217 5.42 5.90 -5.65
CA PHE A 217 6.87 5.79 -5.50
C PHE A 217 7.44 6.98 -4.73
N VAL A 218 7.11 8.21 -5.14
CA VAL A 218 7.58 9.44 -4.50
C VAL A 218 7.03 9.57 -3.08
N LEU A 219 5.75 9.27 -2.87
CA LEU A 219 5.11 9.33 -1.55
C LEU A 219 5.85 8.48 -0.52
N HIS A 220 6.19 7.24 -0.90
CA HIS A 220 6.89 6.33 -0.01
C HIS A 220 8.38 6.59 0.09
N ALA A 221 8.99 7.17 -0.95
CA ALA A 221 10.37 7.65 -0.87
C ALA A 221 10.49 8.80 0.15
N ILE A 222 9.57 9.76 0.12
CA ILE A 222 9.49 10.86 1.08
C ILE A 222 9.24 10.32 2.50
N LEU A 223 8.25 9.43 2.68
CA LEU A 223 7.96 8.83 3.98
C LEU A 223 9.21 8.19 4.60
N THR A 224 9.86 7.30 3.84
CA THR A 224 10.98 6.52 4.38
C THR A 224 12.21 7.40 4.61
N ALA A 225 12.51 8.35 3.71
CA ALA A 225 13.59 9.30 3.90
C ALA A 225 13.37 10.16 5.16
N SER A 226 12.16 10.67 5.36
CA SER A 226 11.81 11.46 6.55
C SER A 226 11.96 10.66 7.84
N PHE A 227 11.56 9.37 7.85
CA PHE A 227 11.71 8.51 9.03
C PHE A 227 13.14 8.07 9.33
N VAL A 228 14.10 8.26 8.41
CA VAL A 228 15.54 8.14 8.73
C VAL A 228 15.97 9.20 9.74
N VAL A 229 15.42 10.41 9.65
CA VAL A 229 15.91 11.58 10.41
C VAL A 229 14.95 12.05 11.51
N LEU A 230 13.62 11.95 11.32
CA LEU A 230 12.63 12.47 12.26
C LEU A 230 12.80 11.96 13.71
N PRO A 231 13.04 10.64 13.96
CA PRO A 231 13.26 10.17 15.32
C PRO A 231 14.50 10.79 15.97
N LEU A 232 15.56 11.02 15.20
CA LEU A 232 16.79 11.63 15.67
C LEU A 232 16.55 13.10 16.04
N LEU A 233 15.85 13.85 15.19
CA LEU A 233 15.49 15.26 15.44
C LEU A 233 14.64 15.43 16.70
N MET A 234 13.68 14.55 16.94
CA MET A 234 12.88 14.60 18.17
C MET A 234 13.72 14.33 19.40
N ARG A 235 14.65 13.35 19.33
CA ARG A 235 15.62 13.09 20.40
C ARG A 235 16.50 14.33 20.67
N ASP A 236 17.04 14.91 19.62
CA ASP A 236 17.95 16.05 19.71
C ASP A 236 17.23 17.34 20.18
N ALA A 237 15.91 17.44 19.91
CA ALA A 237 15.04 18.49 20.44
C ALA A 237 14.57 18.22 21.91
N GLY A 238 15.12 17.19 22.56
CA GLY A 238 14.90 16.89 23.98
C GLY A 238 13.76 15.91 24.28
N LEU A 239 13.11 15.30 23.27
CA LEU A 239 12.10 14.29 23.49
C LEU A 239 12.73 12.89 23.51
N LEU A 240 12.76 12.27 24.68
CA LEU A 240 13.34 10.93 24.83
C LEU A 240 12.65 9.92 23.91
N PRO A 241 13.36 8.90 23.37
CA PRO A 241 12.76 7.88 22.48
C PRO A 241 11.50 7.23 23.04
N ALA A 242 11.46 6.90 24.33
CA ALA A 242 10.31 6.34 25.02
C ALA A 242 9.10 7.32 25.10
N GLN A 243 9.30 8.60 24.83
CA GLN A 243 8.26 9.64 24.86
C GLN A 243 7.80 10.05 23.46
N HIS A 244 8.39 9.53 22.38
CA HIS A 244 8.01 9.86 20.99
C HIS A 244 6.54 9.61 20.70
N TRP A 245 5.90 8.70 21.40
CA TRP A 245 4.45 8.46 21.29
C TRP A 245 3.62 9.72 21.60
N GLN A 246 4.11 10.62 22.47
CA GLN A 246 3.45 11.88 22.82
C GLN A 246 3.37 12.84 21.62
N ALA A 247 4.29 12.71 20.65
CA ALA A 247 4.25 13.43 19.40
C ALA A 247 3.48 12.63 18.34
N TYR A 248 3.83 11.37 18.10
CA TYR A 248 3.27 10.56 17.00
C TYR A 248 1.78 10.31 17.17
N LEU A 249 1.30 9.94 18.36
CA LEU A 249 -0.11 9.56 18.56
C LEU A 249 -1.08 10.73 18.32
N PRO A 250 -0.90 11.91 18.93
CA PRO A 250 -1.77 13.05 18.64
C PRO A 250 -1.68 13.51 17.19
N VAL A 251 -0.47 13.59 16.64
CA VAL A 251 -0.24 13.98 15.25
C VAL A 251 -0.98 13.05 14.30
N PHE A 252 -0.86 11.74 14.49
CA PHE A 252 -1.52 10.75 13.62
C PHE A 252 -3.05 10.83 13.74
N ILE A 253 -3.61 10.86 14.95
CA ILE A 253 -5.06 10.94 15.17
C ILE A 253 -5.63 12.24 14.59
N LEU A 254 -5.02 13.38 14.90
CA LEU A 254 -5.50 14.68 14.43
C LEU A 254 -5.40 14.80 12.91
N SER A 255 -4.35 14.25 12.29
CA SER A 255 -4.24 14.24 10.83
C SER A 255 -5.30 13.36 10.19
N MET A 256 -5.60 12.18 10.74
CA MET A 256 -6.67 11.32 10.24
C MET A 256 -8.05 12.01 10.29
N ILE A 257 -8.33 12.75 11.37
CA ILE A 257 -9.58 13.54 11.49
C ILE A 257 -9.59 14.67 10.45
N ALA A 258 -8.48 15.39 10.31
CA ALA A 258 -8.37 16.53 9.37
C ALA A 258 -8.57 16.13 7.90
N VAL A 259 -8.24 14.88 7.53
CA VAL A 259 -8.35 14.37 6.16
C VAL A 259 -9.78 14.05 5.75
N ILE A 260 -10.67 13.71 6.69
CA ILE A 260 -12.05 13.25 6.39
C ILE A 260 -12.82 14.21 5.46
N PRO A 261 -12.90 15.54 5.72
CA PRO A 261 -13.65 16.45 4.84
C PRO A 261 -13.07 16.51 3.43
N PHE A 262 -11.75 16.36 3.26
CA PHE A 262 -11.10 16.38 1.96
C PHE A 262 -11.36 15.10 1.16
N VAL A 263 -11.40 13.94 1.81
CA VAL A 263 -11.82 12.68 1.17
C VAL A 263 -13.27 12.78 0.69
N ILE A 264 -14.17 13.37 1.49
CA ILE A 264 -15.55 13.61 1.09
C ILE A 264 -15.63 14.59 -0.09
N LEU A 265 -14.82 15.65 -0.08
CA LEU A 265 -14.73 16.63 -1.17
C LEU A 265 -14.22 15.96 -2.47
N ALA A 266 -13.21 15.11 -2.36
CA ALA A 266 -12.63 14.39 -3.49
C ALA A 266 -13.65 13.45 -4.15
N GLU A 267 -14.31 12.60 -3.35
CA GLU A 267 -15.18 11.53 -3.85
C GLU A 267 -16.61 12.04 -4.16
N LYS A 268 -17.30 12.64 -3.16
CA LYS A 268 -18.70 13.04 -3.33
C LYS A 268 -18.90 14.27 -4.21
N LYS A 269 -17.99 15.25 -4.10
CA LYS A 269 -18.08 16.49 -4.90
C LYS A 269 -17.27 16.43 -6.19
N ARG A 270 -16.74 15.27 -6.56
CA ARG A 270 -15.98 15.04 -7.81
C ARG A 270 -14.80 16.01 -8.02
N LYS A 271 -14.13 16.44 -6.91
CA LYS A 271 -12.97 17.35 -6.96
C LYS A 271 -11.64 16.65 -6.73
N MET A 272 -11.55 15.36 -7.11
CA MET A 272 -10.39 14.49 -6.84
C MET A 272 -9.06 15.12 -7.30
N LYS A 273 -8.96 15.64 -8.53
CA LYS A 273 -7.71 16.23 -9.04
C LYS A 273 -7.25 17.41 -8.18
N GLY A 274 -8.13 18.33 -7.82
CA GLY A 274 -7.78 19.50 -7.00
C GLY A 274 -7.37 19.11 -5.58
N VAL A 275 -8.07 18.16 -4.98
CA VAL A 275 -7.73 17.65 -3.64
C VAL A 275 -6.38 16.91 -3.69
N PHE A 276 -6.15 16.08 -4.71
CA PHE A 276 -4.92 15.33 -4.90
C PHE A 276 -3.70 16.25 -5.09
N THR A 277 -3.78 17.24 -6.00
CA THR A 277 -2.68 18.20 -6.20
C THR A 277 -2.47 19.11 -5.00
N GLY A 278 -3.56 19.48 -4.30
CA GLY A 278 -3.47 20.24 -3.05
C GLY A 278 -2.78 19.45 -1.94
N ALA A 279 -3.04 18.15 -1.82
CA ALA A 279 -2.37 17.29 -0.84
C ALA A 279 -0.85 17.15 -1.12
N ILE A 280 -0.44 17.09 -2.40
CA ILE A 280 0.99 17.12 -2.76
C ILE A 280 1.62 18.46 -2.35
N ALA A 281 0.95 19.57 -2.60
CA ALA A 281 1.44 20.89 -2.18
C ALA A 281 1.56 21.01 -0.66
N VAL A 282 0.61 20.45 0.10
CA VAL A 282 0.68 20.35 1.57
C VAL A 282 1.90 19.54 2.01
N LEU A 283 2.19 18.41 1.35
CA LEU A 283 3.35 17.58 1.65
C LEU A 283 4.67 18.35 1.41
N ILE A 284 4.78 19.04 0.27
CA ILE A 284 5.96 19.89 -0.05
C ILE A 284 6.12 20.99 1.00
N THR A 285 5.03 21.63 1.42
CA THR A 285 5.04 22.66 2.47
C THR A 285 5.51 22.09 3.80
N ALA A 286 5.07 20.87 4.14
CA ALA A 286 5.50 20.19 5.36
C ALA A 286 7.00 19.87 5.33
N ASP A 287 7.52 19.30 4.25
CA ASP A 287 8.93 18.98 4.11
C ASP A 287 9.81 20.25 4.10
N THR A 288 9.36 21.32 3.42
CA THR A 288 10.04 22.62 3.44
C THR A 288 10.04 23.23 4.85
N GLY A 289 8.92 23.11 5.56
CA GLY A 289 8.81 23.56 6.93
C GLY A 289 9.70 22.77 7.88
N LEU A 290 9.78 21.45 7.74
CA LEU A 290 10.71 20.60 8.48
C LEU A 290 12.17 20.99 8.17
N MET A 291 12.51 21.28 6.92
CA MET A 291 13.84 21.76 6.53
C MET A 291 14.24 23.04 7.29
N LEU A 292 13.30 23.96 7.49
CA LEU A 292 13.58 25.28 8.08
C LEU A 292 13.45 25.30 9.61
N PHE A 293 12.55 24.48 10.18
CA PHE A 293 12.14 24.57 11.58
C PHE A 293 12.36 23.30 12.40
N HIS A 294 13.20 22.36 11.90
CA HIS A 294 13.51 21.11 12.62
C HIS A 294 14.36 21.33 13.91
N GLY A 295 14.90 22.51 14.14
CA GLY A 295 15.66 22.82 15.35
C GLY A 295 14.81 22.96 16.63
N THR A 296 13.48 22.92 16.52
CA THR A 296 12.59 23.08 17.68
C THR A 296 11.50 22.00 17.70
N LEU A 297 11.18 21.48 18.88
CA LEU A 297 10.14 20.45 19.03
C LEU A 297 8.76 20.90 18.51
N PRO A 298 8.29 22.13 18.79
CA PRO A 298 7.02 22.62 18.22
C PRO A 298 7.05 22.68 16.67
N GLY A 299 8.17 23.09 16.08
CA GLY A 299 8.34 23.11 14.63
C GLY A 299 8.27 21.69 14.04
N ILE A 300 8.97 20.73 14.64
CA ILE A 300 8.91 19.32 14.22
C ILE A 300 7.47 18.81 14.31
N ILE A 301 6.77 18.98 15.45
CA ILE A 301 5.43 18.46 15.66
C ILE A 301 4.42 19.11 14.70
N GLY A 302 4.50 20.43 14.51
CA GLY A 302 3.57 21.17 13.64
C GLY A 302 3.70 20.75 12.18
N PHE A 303 4.91 20.68 11.65
CA PHE A 303 5.12 20.26 10.26
C PHE A 303 4.98 18.76 10.07
N LEU A 304 5.25 17.94 11.08
CA LEU A 304 4.93 16.51 11.05
C LEU A 304 3.41 16.26 10.98
N TRP A 305 2.60 17.06 11.69
CA TRP A 305 1.15 17.00 11.57
C TRP A 305 0.70 17.35 10.14
N LEU A 306 1.25 18.42 9.56
CA LEU A 306 0.94 18.82 8.19
C LEU A 306 1.38 17.73 7.19
N PHE A 307 2.55 17.11 7.40
CA PHE A 307 3.05 15.98 6.64
C PHE A 307 2.04 14.83 6.62
N PHE A 308 1.56 14.40 7.81
CA PHE A 308 0.59 13.32 7.88
C PHE A 308 -0.78 13.70 7.33
N CYS A 309 -1.20 14.96 7.34
CA CYS A 309 -2.39 15.40 6.63
C CYS A 309 -2.26 15.17 5.12
N GLY A 310 -1.15 15.60 4.51
CA GLY A 310 -0.86 15.35 3.09
C GLY A 310 -0.72 13.86 2.78
N PHE A 311 0.10 13.16 3.56
CA PHE A 311 0.38 11.73 3.38
C PHE A 311 -0.88 10.86 3.46
N ASN A 312 -1.68 10.97 4.53
CA ASN A 312 -2.89 10.17 4.71
C ASN A 312 -3.93 10.43 3.62
N LEU A 313 -4.05 11.68 3.15
CA LEU A 313 -4.96 12.02 2.06
C LEU A 313 -4.51 11.42 0.72
N LEU A 314 -3.21 11.44 0.45
CA LEU A 314 -2.61 10.84 -0.76
C LEU A 314 -2.68 9.31 -0.71
N GLU A 315 -2.41 8.70 0.44
CA GLU A 315 -2.51 7.25 0.64
C GLU A 315 -3.96 6.75 0.48
N ALA A 316 -4.95 7.55 0.87
CA ALA A 316 -6.36 7.21 0.66
C ALA A 316 -6.81 7.39 -0.80
N THR A 317 -6.27 8.39 -1.51
CA THR A 317 -6.74 8.76 -2.87
C THR A 317 -6.03 8.00 -3.98
N LEU A 318 -4.74 7.68 -3.85
CA LEU A 318 -3.96 6.99 -4.89
C LEU A 318 -4.52 5.62 -5.28
N PRO A 319 -4.85 4.70 -4.34
CA PRO A 319 -5.45 3.40 -4.70
C PRO A 319 -6.82 3.56 -5.37
N SER A 320 -7.60 4.56 -4.94
CA SER A 320 -8.88 4.89 -5.57
C SER A 320 -8.68 5.33 -7.03
N LEU A 321 -7.68 6.19 -7.28
CA LEU A 321 -7.34 6.65 -8.62
C LEU A 321 -6.87 5.52 -9.53
N ILE A 322 -5.98 4.64 -9.05
CA ILE A 322 -5.55 3.44 -9.81
C ILE A 322 -6.74 2.58 -10.18
N SER A 323 -7.63 2.29 -9.22
CA SER A 323 -8.82 1.45 -9.44
C SER A 323 -9.80 2.06 -10.45
N LYS A 324 -9.91 3.39 -10.50
CA LYS A 324 -10.77 4.12 -11.45
C LYS A 324 -10.14 4.22 -12.85
N THR A 325 -8.81 4.34 -12.91
CA THR A 325 -8.07 4.53 -14.17
C THR A 325 -7.81 3.21 -14.89
N ALA A 326 -7.50 2.14 -14.16
CA ALA A 326 -7.24 0.84 -14.74
C ALA A 326 -8.52 0.23 -15.36
N PRO A 327 -8.43 -0.42 -16.54
CA PRO A 327 -9.50 -1.27 -17.06
C PRO A 327 -9.89 -2.34 -16.03
N GLY A 328 -11.17 -2.76 -16.04
CA GLY A 328 -11.70 -3.68 -15.03
C GLY A 328 -10.94 -5.00 -14.94
N ASP A 329 -10.61 -5.57 -16.09
CA ASP A 329 -9.85 -6.84 -16.23
C ASP A 329 -8.36 -6.73 -15.94
N LEU A 330 -7.78 -5.50 -15.91
CA LEU A 330 -6.36 -5.22 -15.66
C LEU A 330 -6.08 -4.73 -14.23
N ARG A 331 -7.11 -4.57 -13.40
CA ARG A 331 -6.99 -3.95 -12.07
C ARG A 331 -5.99 -4.67 -11.18
N GLY A 332 -6.00 -6.01 -11.16
CA GLY A 332 -5.05 -6.80 -10.37
C GLY A 332 -3.60 -6.55 -10.79
N THR A 333 -3.35 -6.52 -12.11
CA THR A 333 -2.01 -6.21 -12.66
C THR A 333 -1.59 -4.77 -12.35
N ALA A 334 -2.50 -3.80 -12.50
CA ALA A 334 -2.23 -2.38 -12.19
C ALA A 334 -1.90 -2.18 -10.71
N MET A 335 -2.65 -2.83 -9.79
CA MET A 335 -2.38 -2.78 -8.36
C MET A 335 -1.07 -3.49 -7.98
N GLY A 336 -0.69 -4.55 -8.69
CA GLY A 336 0.59 -5.22 -8.52
C GLY A 336 1.78 -4.32 -8.87
N VAL A 337 1.72 -3.64 -10.02
CA VAL A 337 2.74 -2.64 -10.42
C VAL A 337 2.76 -1.47 -9.45
N TYR A 338 1.60 -0.97 -9.04
CA TYR A 338 1.47 0.09 -8.04
C TYR A 338 2.17 -0.28 -6.72
N SER A 339 1.90 -1.46 -6.17
CA SER A 339 2.55 -1.93 -4.94
C SER A 339 4.04 -2.13 -5.11
N THR A 340 4.50 -2.57 -6.29
CA THR A 340 5.93 -2.68 -6.61
C THR A 340 6.60 -1.31 -6.57
N CYS A 341 5.99 -0.28 -7.18
CA CYS A 341 6.47 1.10 -7.14
C CYS A 341 6.46 1.67 -5.71
N GLN A 342 5.45 1.35 -4.92
CA GLN A 342 5.34 1.72 -3.50
C GLN A 342 6.55 1.24 -2.70
N PHE A 343 6.85 -0.06 -2.75
CA PHE A 343 7.97 -0.64 -2.02
C PHE A 343 9.33 -0.21 -2.58
N MET A 344 9.44 -0.03 -3.89
CA MET A 344 10.66 0.51 -4.50
C MET A 344 10.92 1.94 -4.02
N GLY A 345 9.87 2.78 -3.95
CA GLY A 345 9.95 4.13 -3.40
C GLY A 345 10.45 4.12 -1.96
N ALA A 346 9.85 3.28 -1.10
CA ALA A 346 10.31 3.12 0.28
C ALA A 346 11.78 2.67 0.35
N GLY A 347 12.19 1.76 -0.55
CA GLY A 347 13.57 1.29 -0.64
C GLY A 347 14.56 2.37 -0.98
N ILE A 348 14.30 3.10 -2.07
CA ILE A 348 15.18 4.18 -2.55
C ILE A 348 15.17 5.35 -1.56
N GLY A 349 14.00 5.68 -1.01
CA GLY A 349 13.87 6.74 -0.01
C GLY A 349 14.72 6.50 1.23
N GLY A 350 14.76 5.27 1.73
CA GLY A 350 15.63 4.91 2.85
C GLY A 350 17.11 5.07 2.53
N GLY A 351 17.56 4.51 1.40
CA GLY A 351 18.96 4.60 0.98
C GLY A 351 19.42 6.04 0.70
N VAL A 352 18.64 6.78 -0.11
CA VAL A 352 18.94 8.18 -0.46
C VAL A 352 18.79 9.08 0.77
N GLY A 353 17.77 8.88 1.61
CA GLY A 353 17.58 9.62 2.84
C GLY A 353 18.77 9.46 3.81
N GLY A 354 19.25 8.22 3.97
CA GLY A 354 20.45 7.96 4.80
C GLY A 354 21.71 8.59 4.24
N TRP A 355 21.90 8.55 2.93
CA TRP A 355 23.00 9.21 2.27
C TRP A 355 22.92 10.74 2.41
N CYS A 356 21.77 11.34 2.12
CA CYS A 356 21.54 12.78 2.28
C CYS A 356 21.78 13.22 3.73
N TYR A 357 21.36 12.40 4.71
CA TYR A 357 21.61 12.70 6.12
C TYR A 357 23.11 12.68 6.46
N GLY A 358 23.85 11.71 5.94
CA GLY A 358 25.28 11.60 6.16
C GLY A 358 26.09 12.76 5.56
N GLU A 359 25.72 13.25 4.37
CA GLU A 359 26.48 14.29 3.66
C GLU A 359 25.99 15.71 3.97
N PHE A 360 24.69 15.90 4.14
CA PHE A 360 24.06 17.23 4.20
C PHE A 360 23.20 17.46 5.46
N GLY A 361 23.19 16.49 6.39
CA GLY A 361 22.35 16.55 7.59
C GLY A 361 20.85 16.49 7.30
N ALA A 362 20.06 16.84 8.31
CA ALA A 362 18.59 16.80 8.25
C ALA A 362 18.01 17.69 7.14
N SER A 363 18.56 18.89 6.96
CA SER A 363 18.11 19.81 5.90
C SER A 363 18.26 19.22 4.51
N GLY A 364 19.33 18.42 4.26
CA GLY A 364 19.53 17.74 2.99
C GLY A 364 18.46 16.68 2.72
N VAL A 365 18.02 15.95 3.74
CA VAL A 365 16.94 14.97 3.60
C VAL A 365 15.62 15.64 3.24
N PHE A 366 15.24 16.71 3.95
CA PHE A 366 13.98 17.41 3.66
C PHE A 366 14.03 18.18 2.35
N LEU A 367 15.19 18.66 1.92
CA LEU A 367 15.37 19.23 0.58
C LEU A 367 15.14 18.18 -0.50
N PHE A 368 15.67 16.97 -0.34
CA PHE A 368 15.38 15.84 -1.23
C PHE A 368 13.88 15.55 -1.26
N CYS A 369 13.22 15.47 -0.10
CA CYS A 369 11.78 15.22 0.01
C CYS A 369 10.96 16.31 -0.69
N ALA A 370 11.26 17.58 -0.45
CA ALA A 370 10.58 18.71 -1.09
C ALA A 370 10.80 18.73 -2.61
N ALA A 371 12.01 18.45 -3.09
CA ALA A 371 12.32 18.37 -4.52
C ALA A 371 11.59 17.19 -5.20
N ALA A 372 11.56 16.03 -4.56
CA ALA A 372 10.81 14.87 -5.03
C ALA A 372 9.31 15.17 -5.07
N GLY A 373 8.75 15.79 -4.03
CA GLY A 373 7.37 16.26 -3.99
C GLY A 373 7.05 17.26 -5.10
N PHE A 374 7.96 18.22 -5.34
CA PHE A 374 7.80 19.21 -6.41
C PHE A 374 7.80 18.56 -7.81
N SER A 375 8.70 17.61 -8.07
CA SER A 375 8.69 16.85 -9.32
C SER A 375 7.37 16.09 -9.51
N TRP A 376 6.83 15.51 -8.44
CA TRP A 376 5.52 14.86 -8.46
C TRP A 376 4.38 15.85 -8.71
N LEU A 377 4.42 17.04 -8.12
CA LEU A 377 3.43 18.09 -8.37
C LEU A 377 3.38 18.44 -9.86
N LEU A 378 4.53 18.64 -10.51
CA LEU A 378 4.60 18.90 -11.95
C LEU A 378 3.97 17.77 -12.77
N VAL A 379 4.27 16.53 -12.44
CA VAL A 379 3.65 15.36 -13.10
C VAL A 379 2.15 15.33 -12.84
N SER A 380 1.68 15.61 -11.62
CA SER A 380 0.26 15.58 -11.27
C SER A 380 -0.56 16.68 -11.96
N LEU A 381 0.01 17.84 -12.20
CA LEU A 381 -0.66 18.91 -12.92
C LEU A 381 -1.02 18.51 -14.36
N SER A 382 -0.20 17.64 -14.99
CA SER A 382 -0.46 17.09 -16.34
C SER A 382 -1.54 16.02 -16.38
N MET A 383 -2.04 15.53 -15.22
CA MET A 383 -3.10 14.52 -15.15
C MET A 383 -4.44 15.08 -15.63
N LYS A 384 -5.19 14.27 -16.37
CA LYS A 384 -6.60 14.59 -16.68
C LYS A 384 -7.45 14.36 -15.40
N PRO A 385 -8.55 15.12 -15.23
CA PRO A 385 -9.51 14.82 -14.15
C PRO A 385 -9.97 13.35 -14.25
N PRO A 386 -9.97 12.61 -13.14
CA PRO A 386 -10.41 11.23 -13.17
C PRO A 386 -11.91 11.16 -13.50
N LYS A 387 -12.27 10.14 -14.25
CA LYS A 387 -13.67 9.82 -14.50
C LYS A 387 -14.25 9.13 -13.27
N TYR A 388 -15.45 9.54 -12.85
CA TYR A 388 -16.07 9.03 -11.63
C TYR A 388 -16.98 7.85 -11.93
N TRP A 389 -16.44 6.85 -12.61
CA TRP A 389 -17.16 5.66 -12.96
C TRP A 389 -17.09 4.61 -11.85
N ALA A 390 -18.22 4.02 -11.56
CA ALA A 390 -18.28 2.82 -10.74
C ALA A 390 -18.02 1.59 -11.61
N ASN A 391 -17.35 0.61 -11.03
CA ASN A 391 -17.18 -0.67 -11.71
C ASN A 391 -18.31 -1.60 -11.27
N LEU A 392 -19.05 -2.13 -12.22
CA LEU A 392 -19.99 -3.21 -12.03
C LEU A 392 -19.44 -4.45 -12.72
N LEU A 393 -19.56 -5.57 -12.03
CA LEU A 393 -19.24 -6.88 -12.57
C LEU A 393 -20.54 -7.66 -12.69
N ILE A 394 -20.78 -8.20 -13.88
CA ILE A 394 -21.97 -8.97 -14.17
C ILE A 394 -21.52 -10.38 -14.57
N SER A 395 -21.96 -11.38 -13.82
CA SER A 395 -21.79 -12.78 -14.21
C SER A 395 -22.81 -13.08 -15.30
N LEU A 396 -22.33 -13.55 -16.44
CA LEU A 396 -23.11 -13.92 -17.59
C LEU A 396 -23.27 -15.45 -17.64
N GLU A 397 -24.26 -15.95 -18.32
CA GLU A 397 -24.26 -17.35 -18.77
C GLU A 397 -23.24 -17.51 -19.92
N LYS A 398 -22.94 -18.74 -20.31
CA LYS A 398 -21.98 -19.01 -21.38
C LYS A 398 -22.49 -18.37 -22.68
N LEU A 399 -21.83 -17.29 -23.07
CA LEU A 399 -22.09 -16.60 -24.34
C LEU A 399 -21.07 -17.06 -25.39
N ASN A 400 -21.53 -17.11 -26.65
CA ASN A 400 -20.60 -17.18 -27.77
C ASN A 400 -20.05 -15.76 -28.11
N GLU A 401 -19.12 -15.69 -29.04
CA GLU A 401 -18.47 -14.44 -29.41
C GLU A 401 -19.44 -13.43 -30.06
N GLN A 402 -20.40 -13.91 -30.83
CA GLN A 402 -21.41 -13.07 -31.49
C GLN A 402 -22.38 -12.45 -30.46
N ASP A 403 -22.88 -13.25 -29.51
CA ASP A 403 -23.75 -12.76 -28.43
C ASP A 403 -23.03 -11.77 -27.51
N ALA A 404 -21.70 -11.93 -27.32
CA ALA A 404 -20.88 -10.99 -26.56
C ALA A 404 -20.80 -9.62 -27.24
N ASP A 405 -20.62 -9.58 -28.57
CA ASP A 405 -20.56 -8.32 -29.33
C ASP A 405 -21.93 -7.61 -29.35
N GLU A 406 -23.02 -8.37 -29.45
CA GLU A 406 -24.37 -7.84 -29.36
C GLU A 406 -24.64 -7.25 -27.98
N LEU A 407 -24.29 -7.96 -26.91
CA LEU A 407 -24.38 -7.49 -25.54
C LEU A 407 -23.62 -6.18 -25.33
N VAL A 408 -22.37 -6.09 -25.85
CA VAL A 408 -21.56 -4.86 -25.79
C VAL A 408 -22.31 -3.70 -26.47
N SER A 409 -22.84 -3.93 -27.65
CA SER A 409 -23.59 -2.92 -28.41
C SER A 409 -24.88 -2.46 -27.69
N GLU A 410 -25.63 -3.37 -27.07
CA GLU A 410 -26.84 -3.05 -26.31
C GLU A 410 -26.50 -2.32 -24.99
N MET A 411 -25.52 -2.78 -24.26
CA MET A 411 -25.10 -2.17 -22.98
C MET A 411 -24.58 -0.74 -23.16
N LEU A 412 -23.82 -0.46 -24.22
CA LEU A 412 -23.32 0.90 -24.52
C LEU A 412 -24.45 1.89 -24.90
N LYS A 413 -25.64 1.41 -25.22
CA LYS A 413 -26.83 2.25 -25.46
C LYS A 413 -27.55 2.61 -24.15
N VAL A 414 -27.23 1.98 -23.04
CA VAL A 414 -27.80 2.30 -21.72
C VAL A 414 -27.17 3.59 -21.20
N ILE A 415 -27.99 4.57 -20.87
CA ILE A 415 -27.51 5.84 -20.32
C ILE A 415 -26.73 5.57 -19.04
N GLY A 416 -25.51 6.14 -18.96
CA GLY A 416 -24.62 5.97 -17.81
C GLY A 416 -23.71 4.76 -17.88
N VAL A 417 -23.80 3.91 -18.92
CA VAL A 417 -22.77 2.90 -19.22
C VAL A 417 -21.74 3.53 -20.17
N GLU A 418 -20.51 3.63 -19.72
CA GLU A 418 -19.41 4.35 -20.39
C GLU A 418 -18.39 3.43 -21.04
N GLU A 419 -18.16 2.27 -20.45
CA GLU A 419 -17.22 1.26 -20.94
C GLU A 419 -17.71 -0.12 -20.54
N ILE A 420 -17.58 -1.09 -21.44
CA ILE A 420 -17.86 -2.49 -21.18
C ILE A 420 -16.77 -3.35 -21.79
N THR A 421 -16.33 -4.35 -21.05
CA THR A 421 -15.43 -5.40 -21.51
C THR A 421 -16.06 -6.75 -21.20
N VAL A 422 -16.46 -7.50 -22.22
CA VAL A 422 -17.01 -8.85 -22.06
C VAL A 422 -15.90 -9.87 -22.24
N ARG A 423 -15.84 -10.82 -21.31
CA ARG A 423 -14.96 -11.99 -21.36
C ARG A 423 -15.84 -13.23 -21.45
N TYR A 424 -16.15 -13.64 -22.68
CA TYR A 424 -17.03 -14.79 -22.93
C TYR A 424 -16.46 -16.11 -22.40
N GLU A 425 -15.11 -16.27 -22.40
CA GLU A 425 -14.42 -17.43 -21.84
C GLU A 425 -14.64 -17.59 -20.32
N ASP A 426 -14.69 -16.47 -19.61
CA ASP A 426 -14.88 -16.40 -18.15
C ASP A 426 -16.35 -16.18 -17.78
N ALA A 427 -17.23 -15.99 -18.77
CA ALA A 427 -18.66 -15.65 -18.63
C ALA A 427 -18.90 -14.42 -17.73
N VAL A 428 -18.14 -13.34 -17.95
CA VAL A 428 -18.18 -12.12 -17.13
C VAL A 428 -18.14 -10.87 -18.00
N ALA A 429 -18.93 -9.87 -17.64
CA ALA A 429 -18.86 -8.51 -18.18
C ALA A 429 -18.40 -7.52 -17.11
N TYR A 430 -17.37 -6.74 -17.43
CA TYR A 430 -16.88 -5.62 -16.62
C TYR A 430 -17.43 -4.31 -17.19
N LEU A 431 -18.24 -3.60 -16.43
CA LEU A 431 -18.83 -2.33 -16.83
C LEU A 431 -18.24 -1.19 -16.02
N LYS A 432 -18.01 -0.06 -16.67
CA LYS A 432 -17.81 1.23 -16.01
C LYS A 432 -19.05 2.09 -16.20
N VAL A 433 -19.67 2.48 -15.09
CA VAL A 433 -20.95 3.20 -15.12
C VAL A 433 -20.86 4.51 -14.31
N ASP A 434 -21.50 5.56 -14.80
CA ASP A 434 -21.76 6.76 -14.02
C ASP A 434 -23.03 6.56 -13.18
N ASN A 435 -22.87 6.26 -11.90
CA ASN A 435 -23.99 5.99 -10.98
C ASN A 435 -24.98 7.15 -10.83
N GLN A 436 -24.63 8.38 -11.23
CA GLN A 436 -25.52 9.54 -11.16
C GLN A 436 -26.45 9.61 -12.39
N GLN A 437 -26.03 9.04 -13.52
CA GLN A 437 -26.77 9.06 -14.78
C GLN A 437 -27.29 7.69 -15.19
N LEU A 438 -26.92 6.62 -14.46
CA LEU A 438 -27.22 5.24 -14.82
C LEU A 438 -28.72 4.95 -14.80
N ASP A 439 -29.26 4.58 -15.96
CA ASP A 439 -30.58 3.97 -16.08
C ASP A 439 -30.54 2.49 -15.63
N LYS A 440 -30.82 2.30 -14.32
CA LYS A 440 -30.76 0.97 -13.69
C LYS A 440 -31.80 0.01 -14.23
N ASP A 441 -32.98 0.50 -14.58
CA ASP A 441 -34.10 -0.34 -15.07
C ASP A 441 -33.79 -0.84 -16.47
N ARG A 442 -33.27 0.02 -17.32
CA ARG A 442 -32.79 -0.34 -18.65
C ARG A 442 -31.62 -1.32 -18.58
N LEU A 443 -30.65 -1.05 -17.69
CA LEU A 443 -29.51 -1.96 -17.47
C LEU A 443 -30.00 -3.36 -17.06
N GLN A 444 -30.89 -3.45 -16.07
CA GLN A 444 -31.45 -4.74 -15.64
C GLN A 444 -32.22 -5.44 -16.74
N SER A 445 -32.98 -4.71 -17.56
CA SER A 445 -33.72 -5.30 -18.67
C SER A 445 -32.81 -5.89 -19.75
N VAL A 446 -31.65 -5.27 -20.00
CA VAL A 446 -30.64 -5.82 -20.92
C VAL A 446 -29.96 -7.05 -20.31
N ILE A 447 -29.55 -6.97 -19.06
CA ILE A 447 -28.91 -8.10 -18.34
C ILE A 447 -29.83 -9.32 -18.33
N ALA A 448 -31.14 -9.15 -18.05
CA ALA A 448 -32.08 -10.23 -17.93
C ALA A 448 -32.22 -11.06 -19.23
N ARG A 449 -31.94 -10.47 -20.39
CA ARG A 449 -31.97 -11.20 -21.67
C ARG A 449 -30.81 -12.17 -21.85
N TYR A 450 -29.67 -11.88 -21.21
CA TYR A 450 -28.43 -12.64 -21.37
C TYR A 450 -28.05 -13.48 -20.14
N VAL A 451 -28.80 -13.34 -19.03
CA VAL A 451 -28.60 -14.11 -17.78
C VAL A 451 -29.72 -15.14 -17.58
N ASN A 452 -30.91 -14.90 -18.15
CA ASN A 452 -32.09 -15.77 -18.04
C ASN A 452 -32.44 -16.50 -19.33
N ALA A 453 -31.58 -16.53 -20.34
CA ALA A 453 -31.84 -17.24 -21.62
C ALA A 453 -31.25 -18.66 -21.65
#